data_29e9d22800b7d8fca0abdde478774f3a
#
_entry.id   29e9d22800b7d8fca0abdde478774f3a
#
_cell.length_a   1.000
_cell.length_b   1.000
_cell.length_c   1.000
_cell.angle_alpha   90.00
_cell.angle_beta   90.00
_cell.angle_gamma   90.00
#
_symmetry.space_group_name_H-M   'P 1'
#
loop_
_entity.id
_entity.type
_entity.pdbx_description
1 polymer ?
#
loop_
_entity_poly.entity_id
_entity_poly.type
_entity_poly.pdbx_seq_one_letter_code
_entity_poly.pdbx_strand_id
1 'polypeptide(L)'
;MFMSRVVLTDVLGFNWWIERPVCSNLGEGGASLLFPRIYSPLVLYFVLLLIIFSRERMEVIISIVGSLAAKAAEYAVDPLARQLSYLFKPRSKFLNLRTKVQELKDARERVQQSVNSATRKGDVIFDDVQRWLTVVDEKISEEAATQLQDDEGNATKRCFAGFCPDFKSRYPLSNKADKEANAIAQLLTQKDNFDGVSCPSEPKGMDTIRSVKEYEAFESRRDAFDGVMAAMKDDTVSIIGVYGMGGVGKTTLVKEAFKQAKEEQLFNEVILVAINQTPNMLNIQKEIAEKLGLTIYEENIDMRATRLRERLKKEKRVLIVLDDIWVTLDLEALGIPSRDEHKGCKILVTSRRLDVLEYLNSQPNISIETLKEDEAWNLFKKMAGLVEGSEFQSTAVKVAKRCAGLPIAIATIAKALKPKKNLFEWKDALRQLSQPSERNFKGIPKDAYSAIELSYMFLDAEELRPIFLLCSVMAHDADVEDLLRYAIGLGFIHNLNTIEASRDRVLTLLQGIYIG
;
A
#
# COMPACT_ATOMS: atom_id res chain seq x y z
N MET A 1 -5.08 -35.37 28.09
CA MET A 1 -4.15 -35.91 29.08
C MET A 1 -3.18 -36.83 28.33
N PHE A 2 -2.10 -36.28 27.78
CA PHE A 2 -1.05 -37.06 27.12
C PHE A 2 0.20 -36.98 27.97
N MET A 3 0.58 -38.08 28.57
CA MET A 3 1.83 -38.26 29.29
C MET A 3 2.91 -38.64 28.28
N SER A 4 3.94 -37.80 28.12
CA SER A 4 5.15 -38.18 27.41
C SER A 4 6.13 -38.84 28.39
N ARG A 5 6.37 -40.10 28.18
CA ARG A 5 7.35 -40.89 28.95
C ARG A 5 8.68 -40.86 28.21
N VAL A 6 9.72 -40.41 28.89
CA VAL A 6 11.09 -40.54 28.41
C VAL A 6 11.76 -41.70 29.13
N VAL A 7 12.21 -42.68 28.37
CA VAL A 7 12.95 -43.83 28.88
C VAL A 7 14.43 -43.56 28.67
N LEU A 8 15.18 -43.50 29.76
CA LEU A 8 16.64 -43.49 29.75
C LEU A 8 17.14 -44.86 30.13
N THR A 9 17.70 -45.60 29.17
CA THR A 9 18.43 -46.85 29.41
C THR A 9 19.88 -46.52 29.74
N ASP A 10 20.35 -46.93 30.90
CA ASP A 10 21.76 -46.82 31.26
C ASP A 10 22.55 -48.09 30.88
N VAL A 11 23.89 -48.00 30.98
CA VAL A 11 24.84 -49.03 30.57
C VAL A 11 24.75 -50.33 31.43
N LEU A 12 23.83 -50.37 32.39
CA LEU A 12 23.63 -51.47 33.34
C LEU A 12 22.27 -52.14 33.24
N GLY A 13 21.42 -51.75 32.29
CA GLY A 13 20.16 -52.45 31.98
C GLY A 13 19.00 -52.17 32.92
N PHE A 14 19.03 -51.11 33.70
CA PHE A 14 17.91 -50.71 34.56
C PHE A 14 17.12 -49.54 33.91
N ASN A 15 15.81 -49.72 33.79
CA ASN A 15 14.90 -48.67 33.31
C ASN A 15 14.45 -47.79 34.48
N TRP A 16 14.79 -46.49 34.43
CA TRP A 16 14.34 -45.49 35.39
C TRP A 16 13.22 -44.65 34.78
N TRP A 17 12.16 -44.43 35.52
CA TRP A 17 11.03 -43.60 35.16
C TRP A 17 11.16 -42.25 35.87
N ILE A 18 11.19 -41.16 35.09
CA ILE A 18 11.13 -39.81 35.64
C ILE A 18 9.81 -39.19 35.17
N GLU A 19 8.91 -38.95 36.12
CA GLU A 19 7.69 -38.17 35.85
C GLU A 19 8.02 -36.69 35.95
N ARG A 20 7.76 -35.95 34.87
CA ARG A 20 7.75 -34.49 34.92
C ARG A 20 6.33 -34.01 35.23
N PRO A 21 6.13 -33.14 36.23
CA PRO A 21 4.85 -32.49 36.42
C PRO A 21 4.65 -31.43 35.32
N VAL A 22 3.56 -31.58 34.59
CA VAL A 22 3.07 -30.55 33.66
C VAL A 22 2.32 -29.51 34.50
N CYS A 23 2.84 -28.30 34.59
CA CYS A 23 2.11 -27.19 35.18
C CYS A 23 0.96 -26.76 34.25
N SER A 24 -0.26 -27.12 34.65
CA SER A 24 -1.47 -26.46 34.16
C SER A 24 -1.79 -25.27 35.07
N ASN A 25 -2.15 -24.15 34.43
CA ASN A 25 -2.60 -22.91 35.04
C ASN A 25 -3.51 -23.11 36.27
N LEU A 26 -3.15 -22.43 37.37
CA LEU A 26 -4.12 -21.96 38.37
C LEU A 26 -3.59 -20.68 39.03
N GLY A 27 -4.52 -19.74 39.22
CA GLY A 27 -4.32 -18.37 39.57
C GLY A 27 -3.74 -18.06 40.94
N GLU A 28 -3.50 -16.83 41.09
CA GLU A 28 -3.26 -15.96 42.24
C GLU A 28 -3.20 -16.59 43.64
N GLY A 29 -2.10 -16.31 44.34
CA GLY A 29 -2.06 -16.29 45.79
C GLY A 29 -0.89 -17.02 46.43
N GLY A 30 0.07 -16.26 46.98
CA GLY A 30 0.92 -16.72 48.07
C GLY A 30 2.27 -17.28 47.67
N ALA A 31 3.28 -16.46 47.60
CA ALA A 31 4.69 -16.83 47.56
C ALA A 31 5.10 -17.37 48.94
N SER A 32 5.03 -18.67 49.14
CA SER A 32 5.75 -19.36 50.20
C SER A 32 7.03 -19.96 49.64
N LEU A 33 8.14 -19.54 50.22
CA LEU A 33 9.49 -20.02 49.96
C LEU A 33 9.54 -21.56 50.21
N LEU A 34 9.44 -22.33 49.14
CA LEU A 34 9.80 -23.73 49.13
C LEU A 34 11.25 -23.88 48.65
N PHE A 35 12.18 -23.83 49.58
CA PHE A 35 13.52 -24.40 49.37
C PHE A 35 13.38 -25.88 49.10
N PRO A 36 13.95 -26.43 48.02
CA PRO A 36 13.92 -27.86 47.80
C PRO A 36 14.90 -28.54 48.78
N ARG A 37 14.33 -29.14 49.82
CA ARG A 37 14.99 -30.06 50.76
C ARG A 37 15.32 -31.41 50.10
N ILE A 38 15.69 -31.43 48.83
CA ILE A 38 15.85 -32.70 48.08
C ILE A 38 17.32 -33.17 48.00
N TYR A 39 18.28 -32.37 48.46
CA TYR A 39 19.69 -32.76 48.36
C TYR A 39 20.30 -33.45 49.56
N SER A 40 19.63 -33.47 50.71
CA SER A 40 20.19 -34.05 51.93
C SER A 40 20.23 -35.60 51.93
N PRO A 41 19.20 -36.34 51.43
CA PRO A 41 19.26 -37.83 51.51
C PRO A 41 20.15 -38.45 50.41
N LEU A 42 20.21 -37.83 49.23
CA LEU A 42 21.00 -38.34 48.09
C LEU A 42 22.51 -38.20 48.32
N VAL A 43 22.94 -37.11 48.91
CA VAL A 43 24.34 -36.87 49.22
C VAL A 43 24.80 -37.82 50.34
N LEU A 44 23.98 -38.09 51.36
CA LEU A 44 24.26 -39.08 52.41
C LEU A 44 24.29 -40.52 51.88
N TYR A 45 23.42 -40.85 50.98
CA TYR A 45 23.38 -42.16 50.32
C TYR A 45 24.57 -42.42 49.42
N PHE A 46 25.02 -41.37 48.69
CA PHE A 46 26.23 -41.45 47.86
C PHE A 46 27.50 -41.53 48.68
N VAL A 47 27.61 -40.85 49.82
CA VAL A 47 28.74 -40.95 50.73
C VAL A 47 28.82 -42.33 51.40
N LEU A 48 27.67 -42.93 51.73
CA LEU A 48 27.60 -44.32 52.26
C LEU A 48 27.96 -45.37 51.19
N LEU A 49 27.57 -45.15 49.92
CA LEU A 49 27.97 -46.02 48.81
C LEU A 49 29.47 -45.91 48.48
N LEU A 50 30.10 -44.76 48.68
CA LEU A 50 31.54 -44.57 48.52
C LEU A 50 32.42 -45.32 49.55
N ILE A 51 31.86 -45.62 50.73
CA ILE A 51 32.55 -46.39 51.80
C ILE A 51 32.47 -47.92 51.53
N ILE A 52 31.54 -48.38 50.72
CA ILE A 52 31.29 -49.81 50.49
C ILE A 52 31.98 -50.40 49.25
N PHE A 53 32.45 -49.57 48.30
CA PHE A 53 33.05 -50.06 47.04
C PHE A 53 34.55 -49.96 46.98
N SER A 54 35.18 -51.07 46.57
CA SER A 54 36.62 -51.25 46.46
C SER A 54 37.33 -50.28 45.53
N ARG A 55 38.60 -50.08 45.81
CA ARG A 55 39.53 -49.07 45.31
C ARG A 55 39.61 -48.90 43.76
N GLU A 56 39.27 -49.93 42.99
CA GLU A 56 39.39 -49.88 41.51
C GLU A 56 38.20 -49.22 40.78
N ARG A 57 37.06 -48.99 41.43
CA ARG A 57 35.92 -48.27 40.82
C ARG A 57 35.81 -46.80 41.25
N MET A 58 36.66 -46.37 42.15
CA MET A 58 36.65 -45.00 42.68
C MET A 58 36.97 -43.95 41.65
N GLU A 59 37.85 -44.21 40.68
CA GLU A 59 38.21 -43.22 39.65
C GLU A 59 37.04 -42.93 38.69
N VAL A 60 36.28 -43.92 38.32
CA VAL A 60 35.09 -43.76 37.46
C VAL A 60 33.98 -43.01 38.18
N ILE A 61 33.79 -43.29 39.47
CA ILE A 61 32.79 -42.60 40.29
C ILE A 61 33.16 -41.15 40.55
N ILE A 62 34.44 -40.86 40.79
CA ILE A 62 34.97 -39.50 40.96
C ILE A 62 34.85 -38.73 39.67
N SER A 63 35.07 -39.32 38.49
CA SER A 63 34.89 -38.70 37.21
C SER A 63 33.42 -38.35 36.92
N ILE A 64 32.48 -39.28 37.23
CA ILE A 64 31.04 -39.06 37.05
C ILE A 64 30.50 -38.01 38.04
N VAL A 65 30.92 -38.06 39.30
CA VAL A 65 30.53 -37.09 40.33
C VAL A 65 31.14 -35.72 40.00
N GLY A 66 32.39 -35.67 39.51
CA GLY A 66 33.03 -34.43 39.05
C GLY A 66 32.30 -33.81 37.87
N SER A 67 31.90 -34.59 36.87
CA SER A 67 31.15 -34.11 35.71
C SER A 67 29.71 -33.67 36.05
N LEU A 68 29.07 -34.39 36.98
CA LEU A 68 27.73 -34.00 37.48
C LEU A 68 27.80 -32.76 38.39
N ALA A 69 28.85 -32.62 39.22
CA ALA A 69 29.08 -31.43 40.03
C ALA A 69 29.44 -30.22 39.18
N ALA A 70 30.21 -30.38 38.10
CA ALA A 70 30.54 -29.31 37.15
C ALA A 70 29.27 -28.85 36.40
N LYS A 71 28.41 -29.77 35.90
CA LYS A 71 27.13 -29.42 35.28
C LYS A 71 26.15 -28.83 36.28
N ALA A 72 26.07 -29.33 37.51
CA ALA A 72 25.22 -28.75 38.55
C ALA A 72 25.71 -27.36 38.98
N ALA A 73 27.03 -27.12 39.00
CA ALA A 73 27.61 -25.79 39.22
C ALA A 73 27.27 -24.83 38.08
N GLU A 74 27.33 -25.28 36.84
CA GLU A 74 26.98 -24.49 35.66
C GLU A 74 25.51 -24.04 35.68
N TYR A 75 24.60 -24.92 36.09
CA TYR A 75 23.17 -24.60 36.25
C TYR A 75 22.82 -23.77 37.50
N ALA A 76 23.64 -23.81 38.56
CA ALA A 76 23.36 -23.12 39.81
C ALA A 76 24.07 -21.76 39.93
N VAL A 77 25.18 -21.55 39.24
CA VAL A 77 25.98 -20.31 39.33
C VAL A 77 25.29 -19.15 38.62
N ASP A 78 24.66 -19.38 37.46
CA ASP A 78 24.01 -18.31 36.71
C ASP A 78 22.80 -17.67 37.41
N PRO A 79 21.86 -18.43 37.96
CA PRO A 79 20.74 -17.82 38.71
C PRO A 79 21.19 -17.13 40.00
N LEU A 80 22.15 -17.69 40.74
CA LEU A 80 22.72 -17.07 41.93
C LEU A 80 23.53 -15.81 41.63
N ALA A 81 24.36 -15.82 40.58
CA ALA A 81 25.11 -14.65 40.11
C ALA A 81 24.17 -13.52 39.67
N ARG A 82 23.04 -13.89 39.00
CA ARG A 82 22.01 -12.92 38.61
C ARG A 82 21.33 -12.29 39.82
N GLN A 83 20.95 -13.06 40.85
CA GLN A 83 20.35 -12.55 42.08
C GLN A 83 21.31 -11.68 42.89
N LEU A 84 22.57 -12.04 42.97
CA LEU A 84 23.60 -11.25 43.62
C LEU A 84 23.86 -9.93 42.87
N SER A 85 23.76 -9.94 41.55
CA SER A 85 23.91 -8.72 40.73
C SER A 85 22.87 -7.63 41.05
N TYR A 86 21.65 -8.02 41.46
CA TYR A 86 20.61 -7.07 41.86
C TYR A 86 20.94 -6.33 43.17
N LEU A 87 21.71 -6.97 44.03
CA LEU A 87 22.12 -6.39 45.30
C LEU A 87 23.38 -5.51 45.16
N PHE A 88 24.36 -5.98 44.39
CA PHE A 88 25.70 -5.36 44.34
C PHE A 88 25.91 -4.41 43.14
N LYS A 89 25.14 -4.56 42.05
CA LYS A 89 25.29 -3.75 40.83
C LYS A 89 23.98 -3.05 40.39
N PRO A 90 23.26 -2.34 41.28
CA PRO A 90 21.99 -1.70 40.92
C PRO A 90 22.17 -0.66 39.80
N ARG A 91 23.22 0.17 39.88
CA ARG A 91 23.50 1.19 38.85
C ARG A 91 23.66 0.60 37.44
N SER A 92 24.27 -0.57 37.31
CA SER A 92 24.42 -1.24 36.02
C SER A 92 23.07 -1.65 35.43
N LYS A 93 22.09 -2.08 36.26
CA LYS A 93 20.76 -2.45 35.82
C LYS A 93 19.94 -1.24 35.34
N PHE A 94 20.01 -0.12 36.06
CA PHE A 94 19.37 1.11 35.64
C PHE A 94 20.03 1.73 34.40
N LEU A 95 21.35 1.66 34.28
CA LEU A 95 22.06 2.11 33.08
C LEU A 95 21.64 1.28 31.85
N ASN A 96 21.57 -0.04 31.98
CA ASN A 96 21.07 -0.91 30.92
C ASN A 96 19.63 -0.56 30.52
N LEU A 97 18.74 -0.35 31.50
CA LEU A 97 17.36 0.07 31.23
C LEU A 97 17.30 1.40 30.50
N ARG A 98 18.07 2.41 30.92
CA ARG A 98 18.16 3.71 30.24
C ARG A 98 18.62 3.57 28.80
N THR A 99 19.66 2.75 28.57
CA THR A 99 20.15 2.49 27.22
C THR A 99 19.06 1.85 26.37
N LYS A 100 18.37 0.84 26.91
CA LYS A 100 17.26 0.18 26.18
C LYS A 100 16.06 1.10 25.91
N VAL A 101 15.73 1.98 26.83
CA VAL A 101 14.71 3.02 26.62
C VAL A 101 15.11 3.98 25.50
N GLN A 102 16.38 4.39 25.44
CA GLN A 102 16.88 5.26 24.38
C GLN A 102 16.85 4.53 23.02
N GLU A 103 17.34 3.30 22.97
CA GLU A 103 17.25 2.47 21.76
C GLU A 103 15.81 2.31 21.27
N LEU A 104 14.85 2.16 22.19
CA LEU A 104 13.43 2.06 21.86
C LEU A 104 12.86 3.38 21.32
N LYS A 105 13.24 4.52 21.90
CA LYS A 105 12.87 5.84 21.39
C LYS A 105 13.37 6.07 19.97
N ASP A 106 14.64 5.77 19.73
CA ASP A 106 15.26 5.91 18.41
C ASP A 106 14.63 4.95 17.38
N ALA A 107 14.28 3.73 17.81
CA ALA A 107 13.58 2.77 16.97
C ALA A 107 12.16 3.23 16.62
N ARG A 108 11.44 3.73 17.62
CA ARG A 108 10.09 4.30 17.45
C ARG A 108 10.08 5.45 16.46
N GLU A 109 11.03 6.37 16.59
CA GLU A 109 11.12 7.52 15.69
C GLU A 109 11.37 7.09 14.24
N ARG A 110 12.30 6.13 14.02
CA ARG A 110 12.57 5.58 12.69
C ARG A 110 11.34 4.89 12.08
N VAL A 111 10.63 4.07 12.86
CA VAL A 111 9.40 3.42 12.40
C VAL A 111 8.33 4.46 12.08
N GLN A 112 8.16 5.48 12.92
CA GLN A 112 7.19 6.56 12.70
C GLN A 112 7.50 7.37 11.43
N GLN A 113 8.77 7.65 11.15
CA GLN A 113 9.18 8.32 9.91
C GLN A 113 8.85 7.46 8.68
N SER A 114 9.08 6.15 8.77
CA SER A 114 8.74 5.21 7.70
C SER A 114 7.22 5.12 7.50
N VAL A 115 6.44 5.06 8.58
CA VAL A 115 4.97 5.08 8.54
C VAL A 115 4.45 6.38 7.93
N ASN A 116 4.99 7.53 8.33
CA ASN A 116 4.61 8.83 7.76
C ASN A 116 4.94 8.90 6.26
N SER A 117 6.08 8.34 5.84
CA SER A 117 6.45 8.25 4.42
C SER A 117 5.49 7.35 3.63
N ALA A 118 5.15 6.19 4.19
CA ALA A 118 4.20 5.24 3.61
C ALA A 118 2.79 5.82 3.51
N THR A 119 2.33 6.49 4.57
CA THR A 119 1.01 7.18 4.58
C THR A 119 0.94 8.28 3.52
N ARG A 120 2.03 9.04 3.30
CA ARG A 120 2.09 10.04 2.22
C ARG A 120 1.99 9.41 0.83
N LYS A 121 2.48 8.18 0.66
CA LYS A 121 2.36 7.40 -0.58
C LYS A 121 0.99 6.74 -0.75
N GLY A 122 0.14 6.80 0.28
CA GLY A 122 -1.16 6.13 0.30
C GLY A 122 -1.08 4.64 0.62
N ASP A 123 0.04 4.15 1.13
CA ASP A 123 0.22 2.75 1.51
C ASP A 123 -0.61 2.40 2.75
N VAL A 124 -1.03 1.14 2.85
CA VAL A 124 -1.71 0.62 4.04
C VAL A 124 -0.65 0.17 5.05
N ILE A 125 -0.69 0.75 6.23
CA ILE A 125 0.22 0.39 7.32
C ILE A 125 -0.22 -0.95 7.92
N PHE A 126 0.73 -1.85 8.16
CA PHE A 126 0.46 -3.14 8.77
C PHE A 126 -0.04 -2.99 10.22
N ASP A 127 -1.05 -3.78 10.59
CA ASP A 127 -1.67 -3.74 11.92
C ASP A 127 -0.70 -4.08 13.06
N ASP A 128 0.29 -4.90 12.82
CA ASP A 128 1.33 -5.26 13.78
C ASP A 128 2.27 -4.08 14.05
N VAL A 129 2.59 -3.26 13.04
CA VAL A 129 3.36 -2.02 13.17
C VAL A 129 2.58 -0.98 13.97
N GLN A 130 1.28 -0.81 13.69
CA GLN A 130 0.43 0.11 14.45
C GLN A 130 0.30 -0.30 15.91
N ARG A 131 0.06 -1.59 16.17
CA ARG A 131 0.03 -2.14 17.53
C ARG A 131 1.36 -1.97 18.26
N TRP A 132 2.47 -2.22 17.57
CA TRP A 132 3.80 -2.02 18.14
C TRP A 132 4.04 -0.57 18.54
N LEU A 133 3.69 0.40 17.69
CA LEU A 133 3.81 1.83 18.00
C LEU A 133 2.98 2.21 19.24
N THR A 134 1.74 1.73 19.35
CA THR A 134 0.88 1.98 20.52
C THR A 134 1.50 1.46 21.80
N VAL A 135 1.98 0.22 21.81
CA VAL A 135 2.63 -0.41 22.98
C VAL A 135 3.91 0.34 23.36
N VAL A 136 4.69 0.77 22.36
CA VAL A 136 5.92 1.54 22.59
C VAL A 136 5.62 2.92 23.17
N ASP A 137 4.58 3.61 22.68
CA ASP A 137 4.19 4.92 23.20
C ASP A 137 3.74 4.85 24.67
N GLU A 138 3.02 3.79 25.06
CA GLU A 138 2.67 3.53 26.46
C GLU A 138 3.92 3.32 27.33
N LYS A 139 4.92 2.59 26.81
CA LYS A 139 6.17 2.31 27.53
C LYS A 139 7.10 3.51 27.64
N ILE A 140 7.06 4.45 26.69
CA ILE A 140 7.90 5.67 26.65
C ILE A 140 7.25 6.85 27.38
N SER A 141 6.02 6.72 27.86
CA SER A 141 5.29 7.81 28.50
C SER A 141 6.12 8.54 29.58
N GLU A 142 5.92 9.87 29.73
CA GLU A 142 6.68 10.71 30.64
C GLU A 142 6.65 10.21 32.11
N GLU A 143 5.54 9.59 32.53
CA GLU A 143 5.41 8.98 33.85
C GLU A 143 6.42 7.85 34.09
N ALA A 144 6.69 7.02 33.07
CA ALA A 144 7.70 5.96 33.17
C ALA A 144 9.13 6.52 33.33
N ALA A 145 9.45 7.66 32.71
CA ALA A 145 10.75 8.29 32.80
C ALA A 145 11.00 8.92 34.19
N THR A 146 9.99 9.53 34.79
CA THR A 146 10.07 10.13 36.12
C THR A 146 10.21 9.06 37.20
N GLN A 147 9.44 7.98 37.12
CA GLN A 147 9.56 6.83 38.02
C GLN A 147 10.94 6.16 37.97
N LEU A 148 11.58 6.11 36.81
CA LEU A 148 12.92 5.55 36.64
C LEU A 148 14.00 6.30 37.41
N GLN A 149 13.92 7.65 37.49
CA GLN A 149 14.87 8.47 38.27
C GLN A 149 14.69 8.30 39.78
N ASP A 150 13.43 8.24 40.23
CA ASP A 150 13.12 8.03 41.63
C ASP A 150 13.49 6.62 42.10
N ASP A 151 13.21 5.61 41.29
CA ASP A 151 13.55 4.21 41.58
C ASP A 151 15.09 4.03 41.64
N GLU A 152 15.87 4.64 40.75
CA GLU A 152 17.33 4.61 40.77
C GLU A 152 17.89 5.32 42.02
N GLY A 153 17.34 6.50 42.35
CA GLY A 153 17.68 7.22 43.55
C GLY A 153 17.45 6.39 44.81
N ASN A 154 16.29 5.72 44.88
CA ASN A 154 15.94 4.86 46.00
C ASN A 154 16.81 3.59 46.08
N ALA A 155 17.13 2.96 44.92
CA ALA A 155 18.00 1.79 44.87
C ALA A 155 19.45 2.09 45.25
N THR A 156 19.90 3.32 45.14
CA THR A 156 21.27 3.74 45.49
C THR A 156 21.42 4.30 46.87
N LYS A 157 20.32 4.51 47.63
CA LYS A 157 20.34 4.99 49.01
C LYS A 157 21.15 4.08 49.94
N ARG A 158 21.75 4.67 50.95
CA ARG A 158 22.49 3.99 52.01
C ARG A 158 21.79 4.17 53.33
N CYS A 159 21.69 3.09 54.11
CA CYS A 159 21.20 3.11 55.48
C CYS A 159 22.32 3.42 56.49
N PHE A 160 21.98 3.73 57.72
CA PHE A 160 22.91 3.91 58.85
C PHE A 160 24.04 4.91 58.56
N ALA A 161 23.70 6.18 58.47
CA ALA A 161 24.69 7.27 58.27
C ALA A 161 25.65 7.04 57.07
N GLY A 162 25.26 6.29 56.07
CA GLY A 162 26.04 6.05 54.85
C GLY A 162 26.94 4.83 54.84
N PHE A 163 26.99 4.02 55.90
CA PHE A 163 27.90 2.89 56.02
C PHE A 163 27.39 1.61 55.34
N CYS A 164 26.08 1.35 55.26
CA CYS A 164 25.54 0.12 54.65
C CYS A 164 24.63 0.41 53.48
N PRO A 165 24.65 -0.44 52.43
CA PRO A 165 23.69 -0.40 51.36
C PRO A 165 22.29 -0.83 51.86
N ASP A 166 21.23 -0.18 51.38
CA ASP A 166 19.84 -0.61 51.67
C ASP A 166 19.46 -1.80 50.77
N PHE A 167 19.80 -2.99 51.20
CA PHE A 167 19.51 -4.23 50.47
C PHE A 167 18.01 -4.49 50.31
N LYS A 168 17.18 -3.97 51.24
CA LYS A 168 15.73 -4.18 51.20
C LYS A 168 15.08 -3.49 50.01
N SER A 169 15.54 -2.30 49.64
CA SER A 169 15.05 -1.53 48.49
C SER A 169 15.80 -1.88 47.20
N ARG A 170 17.09 -2.27 47.28
CA ARG A 170 17.92 -2.55 46.10
C ARG A 170 17.44 -3.72 45.28
N TYR A 171 17.12 -4.85 45.90
CA TYR A 171 16.73 -6.07 45.20
C TYR A 171 15.46 -5.88 44.35
N PRO A 172 14.30 -5.45 44.91
CA PRO A 172 13.07 -5.32 44.16
C PRO A 172 13.19 -4.27 43.02
N LEU A 173 13.86 -3.14 43.28
CA LEU A 173 14.01 -2.08 42.27
C LEU A 173 14.94 -2.50 41.14
N SER A 174 16.08 -3.14 41.45
CA SER A 174 16.98 -3.66 40.42
C SER A 174 16.35 -4.79 39.58
N ASN A 175 15.54 -5.66 40.22
CA ASN A 175 14.81 -6.72 39.52
C ASN A 175 13.72 -6.15 38.63
N LYS A 176 13.00 -5.09 39.08
CA LYS A 176 12.03 -4.37 38.27
C LYS A 176 12.71 -3.74 37.05
N ALA A 177 13.86 -3.07 37.24
CA ALA A 177 14.62 -2.46 36.13
C ALA A 177 15.09 -3.51 35.11
N ASP A 178 15.57 -4.68 35.57
CA ASP A 178 16.00 -5.76 34.69
C ASP A 178 14.82 -6.38 33.89
N LYS A 179 13.66 -6.55 34.53
CA LYS A 179 12.43 -7.03 33.87
C LYS A 179 11.96 -6.05 32.80
N GLU A 180 11.95 -4.75 33.11
CA GLU A 180 11.56 -3.71 32.14
C GLU A 180 12.56 -3.65 30.99
N ALA A 181 13.87 -3.74 31.24
CA ALA A 181 14.90 -3.78 30.18
C ALA A 181 14.70 -4.99 29.25
N ASN A 182 14.35 -6.15 29.81
CA ASN A 182 14.07 -7.36 29.03
C ASN A 182 12.77 -7.22 28.22
N ALA A 183 11.72 -6.61 28.76
CA ALA A 183 10.49 -6.33 28.03
C ALA A 183 10.74 -5.39 26.84
N ILE A 184 11.55 -4.34 27.04
CA ILE A 184 11.96 -3.44 25.96
C ILE A 184 12.80 -4.16 24.91
N ALA A 185 13.72 -5.03 25.32
CA ALA A 185 14.52 -5.83 24.38
C ALA A 185 13.62 -6.74 23.50
N GLN A 186 12.54 -7.29 24.06
CA GLN A 186 11.56 -8.06 23.28
C GLN A 186 10.84 -7.18 22.25
N LEU A 187 10.46 -5.95 22.60
CA LEU A 187 9.85 -5.01 21.67
C LEU A 187 10.81 -4.63 20.53
N LEU A 188 12.10 -4.45 20.82
CA LEU A 188 13.13 -4.19 19.81
C LEU A 188 13.29 -5.38 18.86
N THR A 189 13.27 -6.61 19.39
CA THR A 189 13.34 -7.83 18.58
C THR A 189 12.09 -7.99 17.69
N GLN A 190 10.90 -7.63 18.19
CA GLN A 190 9.68 -7.63 17.39
C GLN A 190 9.77 -6.68 16.20
N LYS A 191 10.34 -5.48 16.40
CA LYS A 191 10.56 -4.50 15.33
C LYS A 191 11.52 -5.05 14.26
N ASP A 192 12.56 -5.79 14.65
CA ASP A 192 13.54 -6.36 13.71
C ASP A 192 12.94 -7.49 12.83
N ASN A 193 11.80 -8.03 13.23
CA ASN A 193 11.04 -9.03 12.47
C ASN A 193 10.02 -8.41 11.48
N PHE A 194 9.96 -7.09 11.36
CA PHE A 194 9.07 -6.48 10.38
C PHE A 194 9.65 -6.61 8.96
N ASP A 195 8.92 -7.29 8.07
CA ASP A 195 9.23 -7.36 6.63
C ASP A 195 8.88 -6.05 5.88
N GLY A 196 8.73 -4.96 6.61
CA GLY A 196 8.35 -3.64 6.15
C GLY A 196 7.37 -2.98 7.10
N VAL A 197 7.01 -1.71 6.88
CA VAL A 197 6.05 -0.96 7.71
C VAL A 197 4.66 -0.87 7.08
N SER A 198 4.58 -1.11 5.77
CA SER A 198 3.36 -0.97 4.95
C SER A 198 3.41 -1.90 3.77
N CYS A 199 2.25 -2.26 3.26
CA CYS A 199 2.12 -2.72 1.89
C CYS A 199 1.62 -1.54 1.03
N PRO A 200 2.01 -1.47 -0.24
CA PRO A 200 1.28 -0.64 -1.18
C PRO A 200 -0.19 -0.94 -0.95
N SER A 201 -1.02 0.10 -0.70
CA SER A 201 -2.46 -0.13 -0.74
C SER A 201 -2.65 -0.93 -2.01
N GLU A 202 -3.30 -2.10 -1.90
CA GLU A 202 -3.75 -2.76 -3.12
C GLU A 202 -4.28 -1.63 -3.97
N PRO A 203 -3.73 -1.41 -5.17
CA PRO A 203 -4.26 -0.34 -5.96
C PRO A 203 -5.75 -0.64 -5.94
N LYS A 204 -6.52 0.22 -5.27
CA LYS A 204 -7.96 0.25 -5.42
C LYS A 204 -8.21 0.60 -6.88
N GLY A 205 -7.48 -0.08 -7.74
CA GLY A 205 -7.55 0.00 -9.18
C GLY A 205 -8.90 -0.43 -9.69
N MET A 206 -9.74 -0.92 -8.77
CA MET A 206 -11.11 -1.26 -9.12
C MET A 206 -12.17 -0.45 -8.40
N ASP A 207 -11.89 0.06 -7.21
CA ASP A 207 -12.82 1.01 -6.55
C ASP A 207 -12.56 2.46 -7.00
N THR A 208 -11.39 2.74 -7.62
CA THR A 208 -11.12 4.03 -8.25
C THR A 208 -11.53 4.13 -9.72
N ILE A 209 -12.05 3.08 -10.33
CA ILE A 209 -13.12 3.31 -11.30
C ILE A 209 -14.31 3.72 -10.42
N ARG A 210 -14.29 4.98 -9.92
CA ARG A 210 -15.50 5.66 -9.50
C ARG A 210 -16.48 5.27 -10.57
N SER A 211 -17.51 4.51 -10.19
CA SER A 211 -18.62 4.20 -11.09
C SER A 211 -18.81 5.49 -11.84
N VAL A 212 -18.61 5.47 -13.15
CA VAL A 212 -18.92 6.63 -13.97
C VAL A 212 -20.41 6.77 -13.71
N LYS A 213 -20.76 7.57 -12.66
CA LYS A 213 -22.14 7.81 -12.22
C LYS A 213 -23.00 8.35 -13.38
N GLU A 214 -22.36 8.51 -14.52
CA GLU A 214 -22.83 9.13 -15.74
C GLU A 214 -22.64 8.26 -16.97
N TYR A 215 -22.32 6.92 -16.83
CA TYR A 215 -22.38 6.06 -18.00
C TYR A 215 -23.84 5.97 -18.46
N GLU A 216 -24.10 6.53 -19.62
CA GLU A 216 -25.37 6.41 -20.31
C GLU A 216 -25.17 5.38 -21.41
N ALA A 217 -25.94 4.30 -21.33
CA ALA A 217 -25.93 3.26 -22.36
C ALA A 217 -26.64 3.82 -23.62
N PHE A 218 -25.89 4.54 -24.44
CA PHE A 218 -26.38 5.01 -25.72
C PHE A 218 -26.61 3.84 -26.68
N GLU A 219 -27.71 3.87 -27.41
CA GLU A 219 -28.06 2.84 -28.37
C GLU A 219 -27.00 2.70 -29.46
N SER A 220 -26.44 3.85 -29.91
CA SER A 220 -25.33 3.88 -30.87
C SER A 220 -24.03 3.22 -30.36
N ARG A 221 -23.92 2.98 -29.05
CA ARG A 221 -22.76 2.31 -28.43
C ARG A 221 -22.97 0.83 -28.18
N ARG A 222 -24.22 0.37 -28.23
CA ARG A 222 -24.59 -1.01 -27.91
C ARG A 222 -23.87 -1.99 -28.83
N ASP A 223 -23.92 -1.77 -30.13
CA ASP A 223 -23.26 -2.65 -31.10
C ASP A 223 -21.74 -2.74 -30.88
N ALA A 224 -21.10 -1.60 -30.59
CA ALA A 224 -19.66 -1.55 -30.28
C ALA A 224 -19.36 -2.27 -28.96
N PHE A 225 -20.17 -2.08 -27.95
CA PHE A 225 -20.04 -2.74 -26.66
C PHE A 225 -20.24 -4.25 -26.76
N ASP A 226 -21.31 -4.69 -27.43
CA ASP A 226 -21.62 -6.10 -27.66
C ASP A 226 -20.53 -6.75 -28.50
N GLY A 227 -19.99 -6.06 -29.50
CA GLY A 227 -18.84 -6.50 -30.29
C GLY A 227 -17.58 -6.72 -29.44
N VAL A 228 -17.26 -5.81 -28.53
CA VAL A 228 -16.14 -5.97 -27.58
C VAL A 228 -16.38 -7.17 -26.66
N MET A 229 -17.57 -7.29 -26.09
CA MET A 229 -17.93 -8.40 -25.19
C MET A 229 -17.92 -9.76 -25.90
N ALA A 230 -18.42 -9.82 -27.15
CA ALA A 230 -18.35 -11.02 -27.98
C ALA A 230 -16.90 -11.43 -28.26
N ALA A 231 -16.05 -10.48 -28.65
CA ALA A 231 -14.64 -10.73 -28.89
C ALA A 231 -13.88 -11.17 -27.63
N MET A 232 -14.25 -10.65 -26.44
CA MET A 232 -13.70 -11.11 -25.16
C MET A 232 -14.07 -12.57 -24.86
N LYS A 233 -15.23 -13.03 -25.29
CA LYS A 233 -15.72 -14.40 -25.08
C LYS A 233 -15.19 -15.40 -26.13
N ASP A 234 -14.79 -14.91 -27.30
CA ASP A 234 -14.33 -15.75 -28.42
C ASP A 234 -12.87 -16.17 -28.23
N ASP A 235 -12.62 -17.44 -27.93
CA ASP A 235 -11.27 -17.99 -27.71
C ASP A 235 -10.37 -17.90 -28.94
N THR A 236 -10.90 -17.62 -30.16
CA THR A 236 -10.09 -17.41 -31.37
C THR A 236 -9.47 -16.03 -31.44
N VAL A 237 -9.99 -15.07 -30.71
CA VAL A 237 -9.54 -13.67 -30.67
C VAL A 237 -8.48 -13.48 -29.59
N SER A 238 -7.35 -12.86 -29.92
CA SER A 238 -6.27 -12.53 -28.97
C SER A 238 -6.16 -11.04 -28.69
N ILE A 239 -6.25 -10.21 -29.74
CA ILE A 239 -6.11 -8.76 -29.63
C ILE A 239 -7.36 -8.10 -30.20
N ILE A 240 -8.04 -7.31 -29.40
CA ILE A 240 -9.26 -6.60 -29.74
C ILE A 240 -8.91 -5.12 -29.88
N GLY A 241 -9.20 -4.51 -31.01
CA GLY A 241 -8.98 -3.11 -31.27
C GLY A 241 -10.27 -2.29 -31.10
N VAL A 242 -10.16 -1.14 -30.41
CA VAL A 242 -11.21 -0.13 -30.34
C VAL A 242 -10.64 1.19 -30.81
N TYR A 243 -11.18 1.78 -31.87
CA TYR A 243 -10.65 3.02 -32.39
C TYR A 243 -11.73 4.09 -32.59
N GLY A 244 -11.28 5.33 -32.71
CA GLY A 244 -12.14 6.47 -32.95
C GLY A 244 -11.52 7.75 -32.43
N MET A 245 -12.19 8.85 -32.67
CA MET A 245 -11.72 10.20 -32.37
C MET A 245 -11.42 10.39 -30.87
N GLY A 246 -10.52 11.36 -30.55
CA GLY A 246 -10.29 11.82 -29.19
C GLY A 246 -11.58 12.32 -28.53
N GLY A 247 -11.84 11.91 -27.28
CA GLY A 247 -13.04 12.37 -26.55
C GLY A 247 -14.37 11.73 -26.98
N VAL A 248 -14.34 10.76 -27.91
CA VAL A 248 -15.54 10.05 -28.40
C VAL A 248 -16.09 9.03 -27.39
N GLY A 249 -15.33 8.68 -26.34
CA GLY A 249 -15.76 7.78 -25.29
C GLY A 249 -15.20 6.35 -25.33
N LYS A 250 -14.07 6.12 -26.06
CA LYS A 250 -13.38 4.81 -26.10
C LYS A 250 -13.06 4.26 -24.71
N THR A 251 -12.34 5.04 -23.92
CA THR A 251 -11.98 4.71 -22.54
C THR A 251 -13.20 4.40 -21.68
N THR A 252 -14.28 5.14 -21.86
CA THR A 252 -15.53 4.93 -21.11
C THR A 252 -16.17 3.60 -21.48
N LEU A 253 -16.27 3.28 -22.77
CA LEU A 253 -16.82 2.02 -23.26
C LEU A 253 -15.97 0.82 -22.79
N VAL A 254 -14.65 0.94 -22.88
CA VAL A 254 -13.73 -0.11 -22.45
C VAL A 254 -13.79 -0.33 -20.93
N LYS A 255 -13.90 0.74 -20.14
CA LYS A 255 -14.10 0.62 -18.67
C LYS A 255 -15.40 -0.08 -18.32
N GLU A 256 -16.47 0.16 -19.06
CA GLU A 256 -17.74 -0.54 -18.84
C GLU A 256 -17.64 -2.02 -19.25
N ALA A 257 -17.01 -2.31 -20.41
CA ALA A 257 -16.77 -3.69 -20.84
C ALA A 257 -15.85 -4.44 -19.84
N PHE A 258 -14.84 -3.77 -19.30
CA PHE A 258 -13.99 -4.29 -18.22
C PHE A 258 -14.80 -4.63 -16.97
N LYS A 259 -15.70 -3.74 -16.53
CA LYS A 259 -16.54 -3.95 -15.36
C LYS A 259 -17.45 -5.17 -15.57
N GLN A 260 -18.11 -5.26 -16.72
CA GLN A 260 -18.98 -6.40 -17.05
C GLN A 260 -18.19 -7.71 -17.16
N ALA A 261 -17.00 -7.69 -17.77
CA ALA A 261 -16.15 -8.88 -17.86
C ALA A 261 -15.75 -9.40 -16.47
N LYS A 262 -15.58 -8.50 -15.48
CA LYS A 262 -15.33 -8.86 -14.08
C LYS A 262 -16.59 -9.42 -13.41
N GLU A 263 -17.73 -8.76 -13.57
CA GLU A 263 -19.01 -9.23 -13.01
C GLU A 263 -19.39 -10.62 -13.54
N GLU A 264 -19.14 -10.88 -14.82
CA GLU A 264 -19.33 -12.19 -15.46
C GLU A 264 -18.19 -13.19 -15.17
N GLN A 265 -17.15 -12.78 -14.44
CA GLN A 265 -15.97 -13.60 -14.10
C GLN A 265 -15.30 -14.23 -15.34
N LEU A 266 -15.22 -13.49 -16.45
CA LEU A 266 -14.65 -13.97 -17.71
C LEU A 266 -13.12 -14.19 -17.62
N PHE A 267 -12.44 -13.45 -16.73
CA PHE A 267 -10.99 -13.48 -16.55
C PHE A 267 -10.63 -13.61 -15.07
N ASN A 268 -9.53 -14.31 -14.80
CA ASN A 268 -8.97 -14.42 -13.44
C ASN A 268 -8.29 -13.13 -13.01
N GLU A 269 -7.57 -12.50 -13.96
CA GLU A 269 -6.89 -11.22 -13.75
C GLU A 269 -7.28 -10.24 -14.86
N VAL A 270 -7.51 -8.99 -14.49
CA VAL A 270 -7.82 -7.93 -15.44
C VAL A 270 -6.98 -6.71 -15.11
N ILE A 271 -6.16 -6.26 -16.07
CA ILE A 271 -5.17 -5.19 -15.93
C ILE A 271 -5.51 -4.08 -16.91
N LEU A 272 -5.64 -2.85 -16.44
CA LEU A 272 -5.84 -1.68 -17.30
C LEU A 272 -4.65 -0.74 -17.13
N VAL A 273 -3.98 -0.42 -18.24
CA VAL A 273 -2.83 0.50 -18.30
C VAL A 273 -3.12 1.61 -19.30
N ALA A 274 -2.99 2.86 -18.86
CA ALA A 274 -3.09 4.01 -19.75
C ALA A 274 -1.71 4.30 -20.36
N ILE A 275 -1.68 4.41 -21.69
CA ILE A 275 -0.42 4.61 -22.41
C ILE A 275 -0.26 6.07 -22.81
N ASN A 276 0.87 6.66 -22.44
CA ASN A 276 1.21 8.04 -22.78
C ASN A 276 1.58 8.18 -24.26
N GLN A 277 1.55 9.42 -24.76
CA GLN A 277 1.96 9.74 -26.15
C GLN A 277 3.41 9.33 -26.45
N THR A 278 4.28 9.41 -25.44
CA THR A 278 5.68 8.94 -25.49
C THR A 278 5.83 7.77 -24.52
N PRO A 279 5.51 6.54 -24.94
CA PRO A 279 5.49 5.40 -24.05
C PRO A 279 6.90 5.05 -23.57
N ASN A 280 7.04 4.85 -22.26
CA ASN A 280 8.25 4.32 -21.64
C ASN A 280 8.01 2.87 -21.26
N MET A 281 8.75 1.95 -21.89
CA MET A 281 8.60 0.51 -21.67
C MET A 281 8.79 0.10 -20.22
N LEU A 282 9.78 0.67 -19.51
CA LEU A 282 10.03 0.36 -18.11
C LEU A 282 8.87 0.76 -17.20
N ASN A 283 8.26 1.92 -17.46
CA ASN A 283 7.11 2.40 -16.69
C ASN A 283 5.87 1.52 -16.94
N ILE A 284 5.62 1.15 -18.19
CA ILE A 284 4.50 0.26 -18.53
C ILE A 284 4.68 -1.12 -17.90
N GLN A 285 5.89 -1.69 -17.99
CA GLN A 285 6.21 -2.96 -17.33
C GLN A 285 6.04 -2.87 -15.82
N LYS A 286 6.45 -1.76 -15.21
CA LYS A 286 6.30 -1.51 -13.77
C LYS A 286 4.82 -1.45 -13.38
N GLU A 287 4.00 -0.71 -14.12
CA GLU A 287 2.56 -0.60 -13.85
C GLU A 287 1.84 -1.95 -13.98
N ILE A 288 2.17 -2.74 -15.03
CA ILE A 288 1.63 -4.10 -15.19
C ILE A 288 2.03 -4.98 -13.99
N ALA A 289 3.31 -4.93 -13.59
CA ALA A 289 3.83 -5.72 -12.47
C ALA A 289 3.14 -5.37 -11.15
N GLU A 290 3.00 -4.08 -10.84
CA GLU A 290 2.32 -3.59 -9.63
C GLU A 290 0.88 -4.09 -9.56
N LYS A 291 0.14 -4.04 -10.69
CA LYS A 291 -1.24 -4.54 -10.77
C LYS A 291 -1.35 -6.06 -10.65
N LEU A 292 -0.29 -6.79 -10.97
CA LEU A 292 -0.18 -8.25 -10.77
C LEU A 292 0.34 -8.64 -9.38
N GLY A 293 0.62 -7.68 -8.50
CA GLY A 293 1.27 -7.93 -7.23
C GLY A 293 2.69 -8.49 -7.36
N LEU A 294 3.37 -8.19 -8.48
CA LEU A 294 4.71 -8.69 -8.78
C LEU A 294 5.76 -7.63 -8.50
N THR A 295 6.68 -7.90 -7.61
CA THR A 295 7.87 -7.05 -7.42
C THR A 295 8.96 -7.43 -8.42
N ILE A 296 9.39 -6.47 -9.21
CA ILE A 296 10.47 -6.63 -10.19
C ILE A 296 11.68 -5.83 -9.71
N TYR A 297 12.81 -6.52 -9.52
CA TYR A 297 14.08 -5.91 -9.10
C TYR A 297 15.05 -5.71 -10.28
N GLU A 298 14.76 -6.33 -11.40
CA GLU A 298 15.58 -6.31 -12.60
C GLU A 298 15.51 -4.92 -13.27
N GLU A 299 16.66 -4.40 -13.71
CA GLU A 299 16.75 -3.12 -14.45
C GLU A 299 16.66 -3.34 -15.96
N ASN A 300 17.04 -4.53 -16.45
CA ASN A 300 17.02 -4.87 -17.87
C ASN A 300 15.59 -5.14 -18.37
N ILE A 301 15.21 -4.51 -19.48
CA ILE A 301 13.87 -4.59 -20.08
C ILE A 301 13.50 -6.03 -20.42
N ASP A 302 14.41 -6.81 -21.01
CA ASP A 302 14.13 -8.17 -21.46
C ASP A 302 13.96 -9.15 -20.28
N MET A 303 14.73 -8.96 -19.20
CA MET A 303 14.58 -9.75 -17.98
C MET A 303 13.25 -9.46 -17.30
N ARG A 304 12.86 -8.18 -17.26
CA ARG A 304 11.56 -7.76 -16.74
C ARG A 304 10.41 -8.33 -17.56
N ALA A 305 10.52 -8.27 -18.91
CA ALA A 305 9.56 -8.86 -19.84
C ALA A 305 9.41 -10.36 -19.61
N THR A 306 10.52 -11.09 -19.44
CA THR A 306 10.51 -12.52 -19.16
C THR A 306 9.76 -12.83 -17.86
N ARG A 307 10.02 -12.07 -16.79
CA ARG A 307 9.39 -12.26 -15.49
C ARG A 307 7.89 -11.95 -15.51
N LEU A 308 7.49 -10.88 -16.22
CA LEU A 308 6.08 -10.56 -16.45
C LEU A 308 5.37 -11.67 -17.23
N ARG A 309 5.99 -12.17 -18.31
CA ARG A 309 5.46 -13.25 -19.13
C ARG A 309 5.24 -14.53 -18.31
N GLU A 310 6.19 -14.90 -17.47
CA GLU A 310 6.06 -16.04 -16.56
C GLU A 310 4.93 -15.86 -15.55
N ARG A 311 4.75 -14.65 -15.01
CA ARG A 311 3.66 -14.37 -14.08
C ARG A 311 2.30 -14.43 -14.76
N LEU A 312 2.18 -13.85 -15.96
CA LEU A 312 0.95 -13.88 -16.76
C LEU A 312 0.55 -15.30 -17.17
N LYS A 313 1.52 -16.16 -17.52
CA LYS A 313 1.28 -17.56 -17.89
C LYS A 313 0.77 -18.44 -16.73
N LYS A 314 0.89 -18.00 -15.48
CA LYS A 314 0.34 -18.73 -14.31
C LYS A 314 -1.18 -18.61 -14.21
N GLU A 315 -1.76 -17.57 -14.74
CA GLU A 315 -3.20 -17.36 -14.74
C GLU A 315 -3.86 -18.09 -15.92
N LYS A 316 -5.04 -18.65 -15.72
CA LYS A 316 -5.75 -19.35 -16.80
C LYS A 316 -6.29 -18.39 -17.85
N ARG A 317 -6.84 -17.27 -17.43
CA ARG A 317 -7.44 -16.24 -18.29
C ARG A 317 -7.05 -14.85 -17.78
N VAL A 318 -6.40 -14.07 -18.63
CA VAL A 318 -5.96 -12.69 -18.32
C VAL A 318 -6.47 -11.74 -19.39
N LEU A 319 -6.99 -10.59 -18.97
CA LEU A 319 -7.30 -9.47 -19.85
C LEU A 319 -6.34 -8.31 -19.56
N ILE A 320 -5.61 -7.88 -20.57
CA ILE A 320 -4.75 -6.69 -20.50
C ILE A 320 -5.38 -5.61 -21.37
N VAL A 321 -5.72 -4.48 -20.75
CA VAL A 321 -6.28 -3.32 -21.44
C VAL A 321 -5.19 -2.27 -21.56
N LEU A 322 -4.84 -1.91 -22.79
CA LEU A 322 -3.89 -0.84 -23.12
C LEU A 322 -4.69 0.34 -23.71
N ASP A 323 -4.88 1.37 -22.88
CA ASP A 323 -5.76 2.49 -23.25
C ASP A 323 -4.98 3.67 -23.84
N ASP A 324 -5.52 4.28 -24.90
CA ASP A 324 -5.05 5.44 -25.65
C ASP A 324 -3.63 5.28 -26.27
N ILE A 325 -3.38 4.18 -26.98
CA ILE A 325 -2.11 3.96 -27.69
C ILE A 325 -1.98 4.94 -28.87
N TRP A 326 -0.85 5.64 -28.93
CA TRP A 326 -0.54 6.63 -29.98
C TRP A 326 0.47 6.15 -31.02
N VAL A 327 1.33 5.25 -30.61
CA VAL A 327 2.40 4.66 -31.40
C VAL A 327 2.37 3.14 -31.27
N THR A 328 3.01 2.48 -32.21
CA THR A 328 3.16 1.02 -32.18
C THR A 328 3.96 0.59 -30.94
N LEU A 329 3.47 -0.42 -30.24
CA LEU A 329 4.13 -1.00 -29.07
C LEU A 329 4.58 -2.42 -29.40
N ASP A 330 5.77 -2.75 -28.94
CA ASP A 330 6.23 -4.14 -28.95
C ASP A 330 5.68 -4.86 -27.72
N LEU A 331 4.66 -5.68 -27.93
CA LEU A 331 4.00 -6.45 -26.87
C LEU A 331 4.91 -7.51 -26.27
N GLU A 332 5.84 -8.08 -27.06
CA GLU A 332 6.80 -9.06 -26.57
C GLU A 332 7.83 -8.42 -25.65
N ALA A 333 8.32 -7.24 -26.02
CA ALA A 333 9.21 -6.45 -25.18
C ALA A 333 8.52 -5.95 -23.89
N LEU A 334 7.18 -5.77 -23.91
CA LEU A 334 6.41 -5.52 -22.68
C LEU A 334 6.28 -6.76 -21.78
N GLY A 335 6.58 -7.95 -22.28
CA GLY A 335 6.42 -9.20 -21.53
C GLY A 335 5.01 -9.78 -21.62
N ILE A 336 4.19 -9.32 -22.57
CA ILE A 336 2.87 -9.88 -22.82
C ILE A 336 3.03 -11.14 -23.68
N PRO A 337 2.53 -12.32 -23.24
CA PRO A 337 2.70 -13.55 -23.98
C PRO A 337 1.87 -13.52 -25.29
N SER A 338 2.44 -14.09 -26.36
CA SER A 338 1.71 -14.30 -27.61
C SER A 338 0.60 -15.35 -27.44
N ARG A 339 -0.32 -15.41 -28.38
CA ARG A 339 -1.40 -16.39 -28.36
C ARG A 339 -0.89 -17.83 -28.33
N ASP A 340 0.20 -18.11 -29.06
CA ASP A 340 0.79 -19.45 -29.13
C ASP A 340 1.39 -19.86 -27.80
N GLU A 341 1.87 -18.90 -27.04
CA GLU A 341 2.43 -19.12 -25.71
C GLU A 341 1.35 -19.21 -24.61
N HIS A 342 0.24 -18.46 -24.75
CA HIS A 342 -0.83 -18.42 -23.74
C HIS A 342 -2.20 -18.10 -24.36
N LYS A 343 -2.99 -19.12 -24.65
CA LYS A 343 -4.33 -18.98 -25.27
C LYS A 343 -5.35 -18.22 -24.41
N GLY A 344 -5.15 -18.14 -23.10
CA GLY A 344 -6.03 -17.42 -22.17
C GLY A 344 -5.69 -15.95 -21.99
N CYS A 345 -4.60 -15.45 -22.61
CA CYS A 345 -4.24 -14.03 -22.56
C CYS A 345 -4.95 -13.27 -23.68
N LYS A 346 -5.75 -12.28 -23.32
CA LYS A 346 -6.41 -11.37 -24.25
C LYS A 346 -5.95 -9.94 -24.03
N ILE A 347 -5.85 -9.20 -25.12
CA ILE A 347 -5.43 -7.81 -25.11
C ILE A 347 -6.54 -6.96 -25.72
N LEU A 348 -6.99 -5.95 -25.00
CA LEU A 348 -7.93 -4.94 -25.49
C LEU A 348 -7.17 -3.62 -25.64
N VAL A 349 -7.13 -3.11 -26.85
CA VAL A 349 -6.34 -1.92 -27.19
C VAL A 349 -7.25 -0.80 -27.64
N THR A 350 -7.07 0.41 -27.10
CA THR A 350 -7.73 1.57 -27.65
C THR A 350 -6.75 2.51 -28.34
N SER A 351 -7.14 3.09 -29.47
CA SER A 351 -6.34 4.06 -30.22
C SER A 351 -7.22 5.11 -30.88
N ARG A 352 -6.62 6.23 -31.25
CA ARG A 352 -7.24 7.21 -32.15
C ARG A 352 -7.02 6.86 -33.62
N ARG A 353 -6.10 5.96 -33.89
CA ARG A 353 -5.61 5.60 -35.22
C ARG A 353 -5.81 4.12 -35.48
N LEU A 354 -6.43 3.80 -36.61
CA LEU A 354 -6.65 2.41 -37.03
C LEU A 354 -5.32 1.71 -37.40
N ASP A 355 -4.40 2.42 -38.08
CA ASP A 355 -3.11 1.87 -38.51
C ASP A 355 -2.24 1.36 -37.33
N VAL A 356 -2.35 1.96 -36.15
CA VAL A 356 -1.68 1.47 -34.94
C VAL A 356 -2.25 0.12 -34.51
N LEU A 357 -3.56 -0.08 -34.63
CA LEU A 357 -4.23 -1.33 -34.31
C LEU A 357 -3.92 -2.42 -35.35
N GLU A 358 -3.89 -2.05 -36.62
CA GLU A 358 -3.53 -2.97 -37.73
C GLU A 358 -2.09 -3.48 -37.58
N TYR A 359 -1.16 -2.61 -37.14
CA TYR A 359 0.22 -3.01 -36.84
C TYR A 359 0.29 -4.07 -35.73
N LEU A 360 -0.57 -3.98 -34.74
CA LEU A 360 -0.67 -4.97 -33.66
C LEU A 360 -1.42 -6.25 -34.07
N ASN A 361 -1.86 -6.36 -35.33
CA ASN A 361 -2.69 -7.45 -35.84
C ASN A 361 -3.97 -7.66 -35.00
N SER A 362 -4.57 -6.57 -34.50
CA SER A 362 -5.81 -6.66 -33.74
C SER A 362 -6.99 -7.00 -34.67
N GLN A 363 -7.81 -7.94 -34.23
CA GLN A 363 -9.06 -8.36 -34.88
C GLN A 363 -10.02 -8.88 -33.79
N PRO A 364 -11.28 -8.38 -33.76
CA PRO A 364 -11.86 -7.30 -34.59
C PRO A 364 -11.35 -5.92 -34.22
N ASN A 365 -11.45 -4.97 -35.19
CA ASN A 365 -11.27 -3.54 -34.96
C ASN A 365 -12.63 -2.85 -34.96
N ILE A 366 -13.04 -2.37 -33.78
CA ILE A 366 -14.36 -1.79 -33.53
C ILE A 366 -14.28 -0.27 -33.55
N SER A 367 -15.03 0.39 -34.46
CA SER A 367 -15.09 1.83 -34.57
C SER A 367 -16.06 2.41 -33.56
N ILE A 368 -15.67 3.54 -32.94
CA ILE A 368 -16.56 4.35 -32.13
C ILE A 368 -16.72 5.72 -32.78
N GLU A 369 -17.93 6.01 -33.21
CA GLU A 369 -18.30 7.25 -33.85
C GLU A 369 -18.83 8.29 -32.83
N THR A 370 -19.09 9.53 -33.27
CA THR A 370 -19.77 10.54 -32.45
C THR A 370 -21.22 10.15 -32.16
N LEU A 371 -21.82 10.69 -31.11
CA LEU A 371 -23.22 10.45 -30.75
C LEU A 371 -24.18 10.99 -31.82
N LYS A 372 -25.30 10.30 -32.03
CA LYS A 372 -26.41 10.81 -32.82
C LYS A 372 -27.00 12.09 -32.19
N GLU A 373 -27.70 12.91 -32.96
CA GLU A 373 -28.22 14.20 -32.47
C GLU A 373 -29.14 14.06 -31.27
N ASP A 374 -30.00 13.06 -31.23
CA ASP A 374 -30.90 12.76 -30.12
C ASP A 374 -30.15 12.32 -28.84
N GLU A 375 -29.17 11.47 -28.99
CA GLU A 375 -28.30 11.03 -27.89
C GLU A 375 -27.45 12.18 -27.36
N ALA A 376 -26.87 12.97 -28.26
CA ALA A 376 -26.10 14.16 -27.91
C ALA A 376 -26.94 15.19 -27.14
N TRP A 377 -28.19 15.40 -27.56
CA TRP A 377 -29.12 16.27 -26.86
C TRP A 377 -29.49 15.70 -25.47
N ASN A 378 -29.75 14.41 -25.36
CA ASN A 378 -30.08 13.78 -24.08
C ASN A 378 -28.90 13.90 -23.09
N LEU A 379 -27.67 13.63 -23.54
CA LEU A 379 -26.47 13.82 -22.72
C LEU A 379 -26.33 15.28 -22.28
N PHE A 380 -26.54 16.23 -23.21
CA PHE A 380 -26.43 17.65 -22.91
C PHE A 380 -27.48 18.08 -21.85
N LYS A 381 -28.75 17.69 -22.02
CA LYS A 381 -29.81 17.99 -21.04
C LYS A 381 -29.47 17.51 -19.65
N LYS A 382 -29.00 16.25 -19.54
CA LYS A 382 -28.64 15.63 -18.29
C LYS A 382 -27.50 16.36 -17.61
N MET A 383 -26.42 16.66 -18.35
CA MET A 383 -25.23 17.32 -17.81
C MET A 383 -25.50 18.78 -17.42
N ALA A 384 -26.27 19.50 -18.21
CA ALA A 384 -26.66 20.88 -17.94
C ALA A 384 -27.71 21.00 -16.83
N GLY A 385 -28.41 19.88 -16.47
CA GLY A 385 -29.49 19.91 -15.50
C GLY A 385 -30.75 20.65 -15.99
N LEU A 386 -31.00 20.62 -17.30
CA LEU A 386 -32.12 21.33 -17.90
C LEU A 386 -33.44 20.61 -17.67
N VAL A 387 -34.46 21.36 -17.28
CA VAL A 387 -35.86 20.91 -17.19
C VAL A 387 -36.57 21.20 -18.53
N GLU A 388 -37.44 20.28 -18.95
CA GLU A 388 -38.22 20.47 -20.16
C GLU A 388 -39.12 21.72 -20.06
N GLY A 389 -39.23 22.44 -21.19
CA GLY A 389 -40.03 23.68 -21.24
C GLY A 389 -39.29 24.92 -20.71
N SER A 390 -38.01 24.81 -20.32
CA SER A 390 -37.25 25.96 -19.85
C SER A 390 -37.02 26.98 -20.98
N GLU A 391 -36.92 28.27 -20.65
CA GLU A 391 -36.56 29.35 -21.59
C GLU A 391 -35.22 29.14 -22.31
N PHE A 392 -34.34 28.30 -21.73
CA PHE A 392 -33.01 27.95 -22.27
C PHE A 392 -33.09 26.91 -23.40
N GLN A 393 -34.16 26.12 -23.48
CA GLN A 393 -34.23 24.91 -24.32
C GLN A 393 -33.87 25.17 -25.79
N SER A 394 -34.44 26.23 -26.39
CA SER A 394 -34.18 26.53 -27.80
C SER A 394 -32.71 26.91 -28.08
N THR A 395 -32.08 27.62 -27.15
CA THR A 395 -30.66 27.99 -27.25
C THR A 395 -29.77 26.78 -26.92
N ALA A 396 -30.12 26.01 -25.92
CA ALA A 396 -29.42 24.81 -25.50
C ALA A 396 -29.33 23.74 -26.59
N VAL A 397 -30.42 23.50 -27.34
CA VAL A 397 -30.42 22.61 -28.52
C VAL A 397 -29.38 23.07 -29.56
N LYS A 398 -29.31 24.39 -29.83
CA LYS A 398 -28.33 24.95 -30.77
C LYS A 398 -26.91 24.81 -30.27
N VAL A 399 -26.68 25.00 -28.96
CA VAL A 399 -25.38 24.77 -28.29
C VAL A 399 -24.99 23.31 -28.39
N ALA A 400 -25.87 22.39 -28.06
CA ALA A 400 -25.62 20.94 -28.14
C ALA A 400 -25.23 20.51 -29.57
N LYS A 401 -25.89 21.04 -30.60
CA LYS A 401 -25.54 20.77 -32.01
C LYS A 401 -24.12 21.24 -32.35
N ARG A 402 -23.66 22.35 -31.77
CA ARG A 402 -22.29 22.85 -31.96
C ARG A 402 -21.20 21.99 -31.31
N CYS A 403 -21.57 21.07 -30.43
CA CYS A 403 -20.65 20.08 -29.87
C CYS A 403 -20.40 18.87 -30.81
N ALA A 404 -21.00 18.85 -32.01
CA ALA A 404 -20.81 17.87 -33.08
C ALA A 404 -20.94 16.39 -32.62
N GLY A 405 -21.78 16.11 -31.65
CA GLY A 405 -21.96 14.77 -31.08
C GLY A 405 -20.78 14.22 -30.28
N LEU A 406 -19.78 15.05 -29.98
CA LEU A 406 -18.58 14.62 -29.25
C LEU A 406 -18.86 14.65 -27.72
N PRO A 407 -18.86 13.50 -27.02
CA PRO A 407 -19.24 13.44 -25.61
C PRO A 407 -18.45 14.38 -24.70
N ILE A 408 -17.13 14.49 -24.90
CA ILE A 408 -16.29 15.39 -24.09
C ILE A 408 -16.69 16.86 -24.28
N ALA A 409 -16.96 17.29 -25.51
CA ALA A 409 -17.39 18.65 -25.81
C ALA A 409 -18.78 18.92 -25.20
N ILE A 410 -19.71 17.97 -25.35
CA ILE A 410 -21.07 18.05 -24.78
C ILE A 410 -20.99 18.18 -23.25
N ALA A 411 -20.26 17.27 -22.58
CA ALA A 411 -20.17 17.25 -21.14
C ALA A 411 -19.53 18.54 -20.58
N THR A 412 -18.45 19.01 -21.21
CA THR A 412 -17.71 20.18 -20.76
C THR A 412 -18.54 21.46 -20.92
N ILE A 413 -19.16 21.67 -22.08
CA ILE A 413 -20.00 22.86 -22.31
C ILE A 413 -21.27 22.83 -21.46
N ALA A 414 -21.92 21.68 -21.35
CA ALA A 414 -23.12 21.53 -20.54
C ALA A 414 -22.86 21.83 -19.06
N LYS A 415 -21.74 21.31 -18.51
CA LYS A 415 -21.32 21.61 -17.13
C LYS A 415 -20.97 23.09 -16.95
N ALA A 416 -20.24 23.70 -17.87
CA ALA A 416 -19.88 25.11 -17.83
C ALA A 416 -21.10 26.04 -17.88
N LEU A 417 -22.15 25.65 -18.60
CA LEU A 417 -23.42 26.41 -18.68
C LEU A 417 -24.40 26.12 -17.53
N LYS A 418 -24.26 25.01 -16.82
CA LYS A 418 -25.14 24.61 -15.71
C LYS A 418 -25.31 25.69 -14.64
N PRO A 419 -24.25 26.40 -14.16
CA PRO A 419 -24.40 27.48 -13.18
C PRO A 419 -24.97 28.77 -13.76
N LYS A 420 -25.00 28.93 -15.09
CA LYS A 420 -25.44 30.16 -15.77
C LYS A 420 -26.96 30.27 -15.75
N LYS A 421 -27.47 31.29 -15.04
CA LYS A 421 -28.91 31.47 -14.79
C LYS A 421 -29.58 32.41 -15.77
N ASN A 422 -28.82 33.09 -16.63
CA ASN A 422 -29.37 34.10 -17.53
C ASN A 422 -29.29 33.64 -18.98
N LEU A 423 -30.33 33.82 -19.73
CA LEU A 423 -30.41 33.42 -21.15
C LEU A 423 -29.37 34.13 -22.05
N PHE A 424 -28.97 35.35 -21.70
CA PHE A 424 -27.95 36.08 -22.50
C PHE A 424 -26.56 35.40 -22.39
N GLU A 425 -26.22 34.75 -21.29
CA GLU A 425 -24.97 33.99 -21.14
C GLU A 425 -24.94 32.78 -22.09
N TRP A 426 -26.07 32.08 -22.22
CA TRP A 426 -26.23 30.97 -23.16
C TRP A 426 -26.18 31.42 -24.63
N LYS A 427 -26.80 32.58 -24.96
CA LYS A 427 -26.72 33.15 -26.29
C LYS A 427 -25.31 33.60 -26.64
N ASP A 428 -24.56 34.10 -25.66
CA ASP A 428 -23.17 34.49 -25.86
C ASP A 428 -22.28 33.27 -26.11
N ALA A 429 -22.43 32.20 -25.30
CA ALA A 429 -21.73 30.94 -25.54
C ALA A 429 -22.04 30.37 -26.94
N LEU A 430 -23.31 30.39 -27.37
CA LEU A 430 -23.69 29.96 -28.73
C LEU A 430 -23.00 30.80 -29.81
N ARG A 431 -22.87 32.11 -29.60
CA ARG A 431 -22.17 33.02 -30.56
C ARG A 431 -20.69 32.67 -30.65
N GLN A 432 -20.04 32.47 -29.50
CA GLN A 432 -18.62 32.09 -29.43
C GLN A 432 -18.40 30.73 -30.09
N LEU A 433 -19.21 29.71 -29.81
CA LEU A 433 -19.16 28.39 -30.45
C LEU A 433 -19.43 28.44 -31.97
N SER A 434 -20.13 29.46 -32.45
CA SER A 434 -20.43 29.64 -33.89
C SER A 434 -19.33 30.38 -34.66
N GLN A 435 -18.35 30.93 -33.96
CA GLN A 435 -17.20 31.55 -34.60
C GLN A 435 -16.19 30.46 -35.01
N PRO A 436 -15.78 30.38 -36.27
CA PRO A 436 -14.82 29.37 -36.70
C PRO A 436 -13.46 29.65 -36.03
N SER A 437 -12.93 28.67 -35.33
CA SER A 437 -11.55 28.72 -34.87
C SER A 437 -10.61 28.63 -36.07
N GLU A 438 -9.69 29.58 -36.20
CA GLU A 438 -8.68 29.60 -37.28
C GLU A 438 -7.64 28.47 -37.16
N ARG A 439 -7.62 27.79 -36.02
CA ARG A 439 -6.66 26.72 -35.69
C ARG A 439 -7.15 25.36 -36.17
N ASN A 440 -6.45 24.80 -37.16
CA ASN A 440 -6.69 23.44 -37.64
C ASN A 440 -5.81 22.46 -36.85
N PHE A 441 -6.39 21.74 -35.92
CA PHE A 441 -5.72 20.61 -35.26
C PHE A 441 -6.04 19.31 -35.97
N LYS A 442 -5.00 18.58 -36.34
CA LYS A 442 -5.13 17.29 -37.04
C LYS A 442 -5.88 16.28 -36.16
N GLY A 443 -7.02 15.78 -36.61
CA GLY A 443 -7.80 14.78 -35.90
C GLY A 443 -8.82 15.29 -34.88
N ILE A 444 -9.05 16.62 -34.79
CA ILE A 444 -10.12 17.20 -33.97
C ILE A 444 -11.03 18.04 -34.85
N PRO A 445 -12.36 17.82 -34.85
CA PRO A 445 -13.31 18.69 -35.56
C PRO A 445 -13.23 20.13 -35.04
N LYS A 446 -13.41 21.10 -35.93
CA LYS A 446 -13.39 22.51 -35.55
C LYS A 446 -14.36 22.87 -34.44
N ASP A 447 -15.57 22.32 -34.53
CA ASP A 447 -16.62 22.56 -33.52
C ASP A 447 -16.24 21.98 -32.13
N ALA A 448 -15.60 20.78 -32.09
CA ALA A 448 -15.12 20.19 -30.83
C ALA A 448 -13.98 21.02 -30.22
N TYR A 449 -13.07 21.53 -31.04
CA TYR A 449 -12.00 22.41 -30.58
C TYR A 449 -12.56 23.72 -29.98
N SER A 450 -13.51 24.37 -30.65
CA SER A 450 -14.14 25.60 -30.15
C SER A 450 -14.87 25.34 -28.81
N ALA A 451 -15.45 24.16 -28.65
CA ALA A 451 -16.09 23.77 -27.39
C ALA A 451 -15.07 23.62 -26.24
N ILE A 452 -13.92 22.98 -26.50
CA ILE A 452 -12.85 22.83 -25.51
C ILE A 452 -12.23 24.19 -25.18
N GLU A 453 -11.96 25.04 -26.20
CA GLU A 453 -11.43 26.38 -26.02
C GLU A 453 -12.36 27.26 -25.17
N LEU A 454 -13.66 27.20 -25.44
CA LEU A 454 -14.66 27.92 -24.64
C LEU A 454 -14.68 27.43 -23.19
N SER A 455 -14.58 26.13 -22.97
CA SER A 455 -14.51 25.55 -21.62
C SER A 455 -13.29 26.04 -20.84
N TYR A 456 -12.13 26.10 -21.51
CA TYR A 456 -10.93 26.67 -20.90
C TYR A 456 -11.12 28.16 -20.54
N MET A 457 -11.84 28.92 -21.37
CA MET A 457 -12.17 30.32 -21.08
C MET A 457 -13.11 30.48 -19.88
N PHE A 458 -13.93 29.48 -19.58
CA PHE A 458 -14.80 29.47 -18.40
C PHE A 458 -14.10 29.11 -17.08
N LEU A 459 -12.81 28.80 -17.09
CA LEU A 459 -12.04 28.68 -15.86
C LEU A 459 -11.88 30.08 -15.22
N ASP A 460 -12.74 30.39 -14.26
CA ASP A 460 -12.94 31.74 -13.74
C ASP A 460 -11.84 32.24 -12.77
N ALA A 461 -11.03 31.36 -12.18
CA ALA A 461 -9.97 31.77 -11.27
C ALA A 461 -8.69 32.16 -12.04
N GLU A 462 -8.13 33.33 -11.70
CA GLU A 462 -6.90 33.85 -12.30
C GLU A 462 -5.73 32.85 -12.21
N GLU A 463 -5.64 32.12 -11.08
CA GLU A 463 -4.63 31.09 -10.84
C GLU A 463 -4.97 29.73 -11.51
N LEU A 464 -6.23 29.47 -11.84
CA LEU A 464 -6.71 28.16 -12.30
C LEU A 464 -6.20 27.84 -13.71
N ARG A 465 -6.23 28.81 -14.62
CA ARG A 465 -5.76 28.64 -16.00
C ARG A 465 -4.27 28.35 -16.09
N PRO A 466 -3.36 29.10 -15.43
CA PRO A 466 -1.94 28.77 -15.40
C PRO A 466 -1.65 27.38 -14.80
N ILE A 467 -2.32 27.01 -13.73
CA ILE A 467 -2.16 25.68 -13.10
C ILE A 467 -2.66 24.57 -14.04
N PHE A 468 -3.80 24.76 -14.71
CA PHE A 468 -4.29 23.81 -15.73
C PHE A 468 -3.29 23.62 -16.87
N LEU A 469 -2.72 24.71 -17.41
CA LEU A 469 -1.69 24.65 -18.45
C LEU A 469 -0.41 23.98 -17.94
N LEU A 470 0.01 24.27 -16.72
CA LEU A 470 1.16 23.63 -16.10
C LEU A 470 0.97 22.11 -15.98
N CYS A 471 -0.19 21.65 -15.52
CA CYS A 471 -0.52 20.23 -15.49
C CYS A 471 -0.42 19.57 -16.88
N SER A 472 -0.76 20.29 -17.95
CA SER A 472 -0.74 19.75 -19.33
C SER A 472 0.67 19.50 -19.88
N VAL A 473 1.69 20.16 -19.32
CA VAL A 473 3.11 20.03 -19.75
C VAL A 473 3.95 19.19 -18.80
N MET A 474 3.42 18.86 -17.63
CA MET A 474 4.08 17.97 -16.67
C MET A 474 3.99 16.52 -17.11
N ALA A 475 4.88 15.67 -16.56
CA ALA A 475 4.81 14.23 -16.76
C ALA A 475 3.48 13.67 -16.23
N HIS A 476 3.00 12.56 -16.82
CA HIS A 476 1.71 11.96 -16.48
C HIS A 476 1.62 11.53 -15.01
N ASP A 477 2.77 11.14 -14.42
CA ASP A 477 2.87 10.66 -13.04
C ASP A 477 3.53 11.72 -12.13
N ALA A 478 3.48 12.99 -12.49
CA ALA A 478 4.11 14.06 -11.71
C ALA A 478 3.45 14.19 -10.34
N ASP A 479 4.26 14.27 -9.31
CA ASP A 479 3.79 14.48 -7.94
C ASP A 479 3.17 15.88 -7.78
N VAL A 480 2.18 15.98 -6.90
CA VAL A 480 1.58 17.29 -6.51
C VAL A 480 2.64 18.23 -5.95
N GLU A 481 3.68 17.70 -5.31
CA GLU A 481 4.81 18.49 -4.78
C GLU A 481 5.64 19.13 -5.92
N ASP A 482 5.78 18.46 -7.06
CA ASP A 482 6.46 19.04 -8.22
C ASP A 482 5.61 20.13 -8.85
N LEU A 483 4.29 19.90 -8.98
CA LEU A 483 3.36 20.93 -9.42
C LEU A 483 3.43 22.16 -8.49
N LEU A 484 3.46 21.94 -7.18
CA LEU A 484 3.58 23.00 -6.16
C LEU A 484 4.89 23.81 -6.37
N ARG A 485 6.02 23.12 -6.53
CA ARG A 485 7.33 23.77 -6.75
C ARG A 485 7.33 24.62 -8.00
N TYR A 486 6.82 24.09 -9.12
CA TYR A 486 6.72 24.83 -10.36
C TYR A 486 5.74 26.01 -10.27
N ALA A 487 4.58 25.80 -9.65
CA ALA A 487 3.57 26.85 -9.48
C ALA A 487 4.08 28.03 -8.63
N ILE A 488 4.82 27.73 -7.55
CA ILE A 488 5.49 28.77 -6.74
C ILE A 488 6.61 29.43 -7.53
N GLY A 489 7.48 28.64 -8.18
CA GLY A 489 8.61 29.16 -8.94
C GLY A 489 8.22 30.04 -10.12
N LEU A 490 7.08 29.76 -10.76
CA LEU A 490 6.50 30.56 -11.85
C LEU A 490 5.61 31.72 -11.36
N GLY A 491 5.39 31.83 -10.06
CA GLY A 491 4.56 32.88 -9.50
C GLY A 491 3.06 32.74 -9.83
N PHE A 492 2.57 31.52 -10.04
CA PHE A 492 1.14 31.29 -10.33
C PHE A 492 0.28 31.26 -9.07
N ILE A 493 0.90 31.15 -7.90
CA ILE A 493 0.25 31.20 -6.61
C ILE A 493 0.75 32.45 -5.87
N HIS A 494 -0.18 33.30 -5.46
CA HIS A 494 0.12 34.59 -4.86
C HIS A 494 -0.31 34.65 -3.40
N ASN A 495 0.37 35.51 -2.63
CA ASN A 495 -0.03 35.97 -1.28
C ASN A 495 -0.13 34.87 -0.21
N LEU A 496 0.65 33.79 -0.30
CA LEU A 496 0.69 32.74 0.72
C LEU A 496 2.03 32.75 1.45
N ASN A 497 1.99 32.87 2.76
CA ASN A 497 3.16 33.04 3.60
C ASN A 497 3.81 31.71 4.03
N THR A 498 3.20 30.58 3.74
CA THR A 498 3.69 29.25 4.11
C THR A 498 3.57 28.25 2.96
N ILE A 499 4.47 27.28 2.90
CA ILE A 499 4.43 26.19 1.92
C ILE A 499 3.16 25.34 2.09
N GLU A 500 2.70 25.18 3.32
CA GLU A 500 1.49 24.42 3.64
C GLU A 500 0.24 25.08 3.04
N ALA A 501 0.09 26.39 3.25
CA ALA A 501 -1.01 27.15 2.64
C ALA A 501 -0.95 27.12 1.11
N SER A 502 0.24 27.16 0.52
CA SER A 502 0.43 27.03 -0.93
C SER A 502 0.02 25.64 -1.44
N ARG A 503 0.31 24.58 -0.68
CA ARG A 503 -0.11 23.21 -0.98
C ARG A 503 -1.63 23.08 -0.94
N ASP A 504 -2.26 23.57 0.11
CA ASP A 504 -3.73 23.56 0.24
C ASP A 504 -4.39 24.33 -0.91
N ARG A 505 -3.80 25.44 -1.32
CA ARG A 505 -4.28 26.21 -2.47
C ARG A 505 -4.18 25.41 -3.78
N VAL A 506 -3.03 24.78 -4.04
CA VAL A 506 -2.85 23.91 -5.23
C VAL A 506 -3.87 22.77 -5.24
N LEU A 507 -4.06 22.09 -4.11
CA LEU A 507 -5.05 21.02 -3.98
C LEU A 507 -6.47 21.51 -4.23
N THR A 508 -6.82 22.71 -3.74
CA THR A 508 -8.13 23.35 -4.00
C THR A 508 -8.31 23.67 -5.49
N LEU A 509 -7.27 24.19 -6.15
CA LEU A 509 -7.30 24.48 -7.59
C LEU A 509 -7.41 23.19 -8.42
N LEU A 510 -6.67 22.14 -8.06
CA LEU A 510 -6.80 20.82 -8.71
C LEU A 510 -8.20 20.26 -8.56
N GLN A 511 -8.81 20.40 -7.38
CA GLN A 511 -10.20 19.98 -7.17
C GLN A 511 -11.17 20.79 -8.04
N GLY A 512 -10.93 22.09 -8.24
CA GLY A 512 -11.68 22.94 -9.17
C GLY A 512 -11.56 22.48 -10.62
N ILE A 513 -10.36 22.12 -11.08
CA ILE A 513 -10.11 21.55 -12.41
C ILE A 513 -10.83 20.21 -12.59
N TYR A 514 -10.87 19.38 -11.55
CA TYR A 514 -11.47 18.05 -11.61
C TYR A 514 -13.00 18.08 -11.63
N ILE A 515 -13.62 19.07 -11.01
CA ILE A 515 -15.08 19.22 -10.90
C ILE A 515 -15.65 20.01 -12.09
N GLY A 516 -14.91 20.96 -12.66
CA GLY A 516 -15.28 21.75 -13.85
C GLY A 516 -15.02 20.97 -15.12
#